data_17036dc40654cc5ac7310edd5603c1ce
#
_entry.id   17036dc40654cc5ac7310edd5603c1ce
#
_cell.length_a   1.000
_cell.length_b   1.000
_cell.length_c   1.000
_cell.angle_alpha   90.00
_cell.angle_beta   90.00
_cell.angle_gamma   90.00
#
_symmetry.space_group_name_H-M   'P 1'
#
loop_
_entity.id
_entity.type
_entity.pdbx_description
1 polymer ?
#
loop_
_entity_poly.entity_id
_entity_poly.type
_entity_poly.pdbx_seq_one_letter_code
_entity_poly.pdbx_strand_id
1 'polypeptide(L)'
;MKLSEWRQLVQEHGCLEMVTRLLERIEKSKLNAYITVCREESLRRAEEYDKGKVKGRLAGVPVAVKDNITTKGIKTTCASKMLSNYIPVFDAHVVERLKEEGAIIIGKTNMDEFGMGTTTETSYFGVVRNPYDLSRVAGGSSGGSAAVLAGEEAVLALGSDTGGSIRCPASFCGVYGLKPTYGLVSRYGLIPYANSLEQIGPMANSIEDLALLLEVIAGKDERDSTNAGRGFKFSESKEFRIAVVKNMTAEDQIMDRFYDTLNGFEYEEIELPSLKYALAAYYVIAMSEASSNLARYDGVRYGYSVPELTSWGDYFSRVRAEGFGEEVKRRIMLGSYALSAGYYGKYYLKALKARTLIIEDFRRAFGDFDILVSPTMPTLPFKIGELRDPLTMYKMDVNTVPVNLAGLPALNVPIGFIRGLPVGIQVIGNYFEESKILSFAKRIAAE
;
A
#
# COMPACT_ATOMS: atom_id res chain seq x y z
N MET A 1 15.60 9.74 2.34
CA MET A 1 16.07 10.76 1.35
C MET A 1 14.88 11.42 0.70
N LYS A 2 14.82 12.77 0.68
CA LYS A 2 13.78 13.56 0.00
C LYS A 2 14.14 13.80 -1.46
N LEU A 3 13.15 14.11 -2.29
CA LEU A 3 13.39 14.41 -3.72
C LEU A 3 14.27 15.65 -3.92
N SER A 4 14.14 16.67 -3.07
CA SER A 4 15.00 17.85 -3.10
C SER A 4 16.48 17.52 -2.85
N GLU A 5 16.75 16.65 -1.87
CA GLU A 5 18.10 16.16 -1.55
C GLU A 5 18.66 15.32 -2.72
N TRP A 6 17.85 14.43 -3.30
CA TRP A 6 18.23 13.64 -4.47
C TRP A 6 18.63 14.53 -5.65
N ARG A 7 17.81 15.54 -5.96
CA ARG A 7 18.07 16.48 -7.06
C ARG A 7 19.36 17.27 -6.85
N GLN A 8 19.64 17.69 -5.62
CA GLN A 8 20.89 18.35 -5.29
C GLN A 8 22.08 17.44 -5.54
N LEU A 9 22.04 16.20 -5.02
CA LEU A 9 23.11 15.21 -5.24
C LEU A 9 23.32 14.89 -6.73
N VAL A 10 22.24 14.80 -7.51
CA VAL A 10 22.32 14.59 -8.97
C VAL A 10 22.97 15.79 -9.67
N GLN A 11 22.70 17.02 -9.24
CA GLN A 11 23.37 18.21 -9.79
C GLN A 11 24.87 18.24 -9.47
N GLU A 12 25.28 17.76 -8.30
CA GLU A 12 26.67 17.74 -7.85
C GLU A 12 27.47 16.61 -8.47
N HIS A 13 26.88 15.42 -8.68
CA HIS A 13 27.61 14.19 -9.01
C HIS A 13 27.17 13.56 -10.35
N GLY A 14 26.05 13.96 -10.93
CA GLY A 14 25.42 13.30 -12.07
C GLY A 14 24.47 12.16 -11.66
N CYS A 15 23.47 11.93 -12.50
CA CYS A 15 22.42 10.93 -12.23
C CYS A 15 22.98 9.49 -12.29
N LEU A 16 23.84 9.21 -13.26
CA LEU A 16 24.44 7.88 -13.42
C LEU A 16 25.24 7.47 -12.19
N GLU A 17 26.06 8.38 -11.65
CA GLU A 17 26.84 8.15 -10.43
C GLU A 17 25.92 7.89 -9.24
N MET A 18 24.89 8.73 -9.06
CA MET A 18 23.96 8.60 -7.93
C MET A 18 23.13 7.32 -7.99
N VAL A 19 22.65 6.93 -9.18
CA VAL A 19 21.92 5.66 -9.37
C VAL A 19 22.85 4.48 -9.14
N THR A 20 24.14 4.57 -9.54
CA THR A 20 25.12 3.52 -9.27
C THR A 20 25.30 3.32 -7.76
N ARG A 21 25.51 4.40 -6.99
CA ARG A 21 25.63 4.34 -5.51
C ARG A 21 24.38 3.77 -4.86
N LEU A 22 23.18 4.12 -5.38
CA LEU A 22 21.92 3.58 -4.89
C LEU A 22 21.81 2.06 -5.13
N LEU A 23 22.17 1.59 -6.32
CA LEU A 23 22.20 0.17 -6.65
C LEU A 23 23.18 -0.63 -5.80
N GLU A 24 24.36 -0.06 -5.48
CA GLU A 24 25.30 -0.66 -4.55
C GLU A 24 24.78 -0.75 -3.12
N ARG A 25 24.01 0.26 -2.67
CA ARG A 25 23.33 0.23 -1.37
C ARG A 25 22.31 -0.90 -1.33
N ILE A 26 21.48 -1.03 -2.37
CA ILE A 26 20.48 -2.10 -2.49
C ILE A 26 21.15 -3.49 -2.45
N GLU A 27 22.27 -3.66 -3.13
CA GLU A 27 23.00 -4.94 -3.18
C GLU A 27 23.54 -5.36 -1.80
N LYS A 28 23.95 -4.39 -0.96
CA LYS A 28 24.46 -4.61 0.40
C LYS A 28 23.36 -4.69 1.45
N SER A 29 22.10 -4.46 1.07
CA SER A 29 20.96 -4.36 1.98
C SER A 29 20.62 -5.71 2.62
N LYS A 30 20.20 -5.63 3.90
CA LYS A 30 19.66 -6.78 4.65
C LYS A 30 18.13 -6.73 4.79
N LEU A 31 17.48 -5.75 4.15
CA LEU A 31 16.03 -5.53 4.28
C LEU A 31 15.19 -6.55 3.53
N ASN A 32 15.73 -7.19 2.49
CA ASN A 32 14.97 -8.03 1.54
C ASN A 32 13.78 -7.31 0.93
N ALA A 33 13.92 -6.00 0.68
CA ALA A 33 12.82 -5.13 0.28
C ALA A 33 12.51 -5.17 -1.23
N TYR A 34 13.40 -5.72 -2.06
CA TYR A 34 13.19 -5.92 -3.49
C TYR A 34 13.09 -7.40 -3.86
N ILE A 35 12.16 -7.73 -4.78
CA ILE A 35 12.11 -9.03 -5.48
C ILE A 35 12.93 -8.96 -6.78
N THR A 36 12.83 -7.83 -7.47
CA THR A 36 13.56 -7.58 -8.73
C THR A 36 14.19 -6.20 -8.69
N VAL A 37 15.51 -6.12 -8.93
CA VAL A 37 16.25 -4.86 -9.10
C VAL A 37 16.49 -4.66 -10.59
N CYS A 38 16.12 -3.50 -11.13
CA CYS A 38 16.20 -3.17 -12.57
C CYS A 38 17.54 -2.52 -12.91
N ARG A 39 18.68 -3.16 -12.57
CA ARG A 39 20.02 -2.57 -12.64
C ARG A 39 20.37 -1.98 -14.01
N GLU A 40 20.31 -2.78 -15.06
CA GLU A 40 20.72 -2.36 -16.41
C GLU A 40 19.85 -1.21 -16.93
N GLU A 41 18.54 -1.34 -16.80
CA GLU A 41 17.58 -0.33 -17.26
C GLU A 41 17.74 0.98 -16.47
N SER A 42 17.98 0.89 -15.15
CA SER A 42 18.16 2.07 -14.29
C SER A 42 19.43 2.85 -14.68
N LEU A 43 20.55 2.16 -14.92
CA LEU A 43 21.80 2.80 -15.36
C LEU A 43 21.62 3.44 -16.75
N ARG A 44 21.00 2.73 -17.68
CA ARG A 44 20.71 3.26 -19.03
C ARG A 44 19.86 4.55 -18.96
N ARG A 45 18.78 4.56 -18.15
CA ARG A 45 17.91 5.73 -17.99
C ARG A 45 18.62 6.89 -17.30
N ALA A 46 19.50 6.61 -16.33
CA ALA A 46 20.31 7.63 -15.68
C ALA A 46 21.31 8.27 -16.65
N GLU A 47 21.97 7.47 -17.49
CA GLU A 47 22.85 7.96 -18.54
C GLU A 47 22.11 8.80 -19.59
N GLU A 48 20.87 8.40 -19.96
CA GLU A 48 20.02 9.17 -20.86
C GLU A 48 19.61 10.54 -20.24
N TYR A 49 19.37 10.56 -18.92
CA TYR A 49 19.12 11.81 -18.20
C TYR A 49 20.34 12.74 -18.23
N ASP A 50 21.53 12.25 -17.92
CA ASP A 50 22.76 13.05 -17.95
C ASP A 50 23.08 13.59 -19.36
N LYS A 51 22.64 12.89 -20.42
CA LYS A 51 22.72 13.35 -21.81
C LYS A 51 21.59 14.32 -22.20
N GLY A 52 20.72 14.73 -21.28
CA GLY A 52 19.60 15.63 -21.52
C GLY A 52 18.44 15.04 -22.35
N LYS A 53 18.38 13.72 -22.52
CA LYS A 53 17.35 13.02 -23.31
C LYS A 53 16.06 12.73 -22.55
N VAL A 54 16.08 12.79 -21.20
CA VAL A 54 14.94 12.50 -20.33
C VAL A 54 14.38 13.81 -19.78
N LYS A 55 13.06 13.98 -19.87
CA LYS A 55 12.35 15.16 -19.38
C LYS A 55 11.14 14.73 -18.57
N GLY A 56 10.59 15.64 -17.76
CA GLY A 56 9.41 15.43 -16.92
C GLY A 56 9.67 15.79 -15.48
N ARG A 57 8.64 15.79 -14.68
CA ARG A 57 8.69 16.19 -13.26
C ARG A 57 9.47 15.20 -12.39
N LEU A 58 9.57 13.94 -12.82
CA LEU A 58 10.31 12.87 -12.17
C LEU A 58 11.57 12.45 -12.95
N ALA A 59 12.05 13.30 -13.88
CA ALA A 59 13.23 12.99 -14.67
C ALA A 59 14.44 12.72 -13.78
N GLY A 60 15.06 11.54 -13.95
CA GLY A 60 16.21 11.09 -13.17
C GLY A 60 15.91 10.65 -11.73
N VAL A 61 14.64 10.49 -11.35
CA VAL A 61 14.21 10.10 -9.99
C VAL A 61 13.97 8.59 -9.90
N PRO A 62 14.67 7.87 -8.98
CA PRO A 62 14.42 6.45 -8.72
C PRO A 62 13.08 6.24 -8.01
N VAL A 63 12.19 5.45 -8.62
CA VAL A 63 10.90 5.07 -8.07
C VAL A 63 10.82 3.55 -7.93
N ALA A 64 10.50 3.07 -6.73
CA ALA A 64 10.25 1.67 -6.45
C ALA A 64 8.76 1.34 -6.65
N VAL A 65 8.45 0.20 -7.27
CA VAL A 65 7.08 -0.18 -7.63
C VAL A 65 6.71 -1.50 -6.97
N LYS A 66 5.61 -1.53 -6.22
CA LYS A 66 5.14 -2.77 -5.56
C LYS A 66 4.91 -3.88 -6.57
N ASP A 67 5.26 -5.10 -6.21
CA ASP A 67 5.34 -6.23 -7.15
C ASP A 67 3.98 -6.82 -7.59
N ASN A 68 2.87 -6.21 -7.23
CA ASN A 68 1.54 -6.47 -7.81
C ASN A 68 1.11 -5.43 -8.88
N ILE A 69 1.96 -4.46 -9.18
CA ILE A 69 1.73 -3.45 -10.23
C ILE A 69 2.48 -3.88 -11.48
N THR A 70 1.77 -4.22 -12.55
CA THR A 70 2.37 -4.75 -13.79
C THR A 70 3.33 -3.74 -14.41
N THR A 71 4.53 -4.23 -14.74
CA THR A 71 5.58 -3.43 -15.37
C THR A 71 6.11 -4.19 -16.58
N LYS A 72 5.88 -3.67 -17.77
CA LYS A 72 6.25 -4.33 -19.04
C LYS A 72 7.70 -4.74 -19.07
N GLY A 73 7.94 -6.01 -19.37
CA GLY A 73 9.29 -6.59 -19.49
C GLY A 73 9.99 -6.88 -18.15
N ILE A 74 9.37 -6.55 -17.01
CA ILE A 74 9.94 -6.77 -15.67
C ILE A 74 9.04 -7.75 -14.91
N LYS A 75 9.65 -8.76 -14.26
CA LYS A 75 8.89 -9.72 -13.45
C LYS A 75 7.91 -9.01 -12.54
N THR A 76 6.69 -9.53 -12.47
CA THR A 76 5.63 -9.07 -11.58
C THR A 76 4.97 -10.29 -10.94
N THR A 77 5.42 -10.64 -9.75
CA THR A 77 5.19 -11.95 -9.14
C THR A 77 4.10 -11.95 -8.07
N CYS A 78 3.67 -10.76 -7.60
CA CYS A 78 2.82 -10.63 -6.41
C CYS A 78 3.39 -11.34 -5.19
N ALA A 79 4.72 -11.45 -5.10
CA ALA A 79 5.44 -12.20 -4.06
C ALA A 79 4.99 -13.67 -3.91
N SER A 80 4.48 -14.28 -4.99
CA SER A 80 3.93 -15.65 -5.03
C SER A 80 4.75 -16.57 -5.93
N LYS A 81 4.88 -17.84 -5.52
CA LYS A 81 5.38 -18.90 -6.39
C LYS A 81 4.51 -19.04 -7.65
N MET A 82 3.20 -18.78 -7.53
CA MET A 82 2.24 -18.83 -8.62
C MET A 82 2.63 -17.98 -9.82
N LEU A 83 3.22 -16.79 -9.59
CA LEU A 83 3.64 -15.85 -10.63
C LEU A 83 5.15 -15.60 -10.65
N SER A 84 5.97 -16.44 -10.02
CA SER A 84 7.42 -16.23 -9.86
C SER A 84 8.20 -16.08 -11.18
N ASN A 85 7.64 -16.56 -12.29
CA ASN A 85 8.20 -16.48 -13.64
C ASN A 85 7.43 -15.52 -14.57
N TYR A 86 6.38 -14.84 -14.09
CA TYR A 86 5.53 -14.01 -14.93
C TYR A 86 6.19 -12.68 -15.30
N ILE A 87 6.26 -12.40 -16.61
CA ILE A 87 6.75 -11.13 -17.17
C ILE A 87 5.60 -10.49 -17.97
N PRO A 88 5.05 -9.35 -17.51
CA PRO A 88 3.97 -8.65 -18.20
C PRO A 88 4.37 -8.11 -19.56
N VAL A 89 3.41 -8.09 -20.50
CA VAL A 89 3.58 -7.52 -21.85
C VAL A 89 3.10 -6.07 -21.97
N PHE A 90 2.56 -5.51 -20.88
CA PHE A 90 2.07 -4.13 -20.79
C PHE A 90 2.41 -3.51 -19.44
N ASP A 91 2.38 -2.18 -19.39
CA ASP A 91 2.53 -1.41 -18.15
C ASP A 91 1.16 -1.15 -17.49
N ALA A 92 1.13 -1.07 -16.18
CA ALA A 92 0.01 -0.47 -15.46
C ALA A 92 -0.08 1.05 -15.78
N HIS A 93 -1.27 1.62 -15.73
CA HIS A 93 -1.45 3.06 -15.98
C HIS A 93 -0.49 3.93 -15.18
N VAL A 94 -0.34 3.66 -13.88
CA VAL A 94 0.59 4.41 -13.02
C VAL A 94 2.04 4.28 -13.47
N VAL A 95 2.45 3.14 -14.03
CA VAL A 95 3.81 2.93 -14.55
C VAL A 95 4.01 3.68 -15.87
N GLU A 96 3.00 3.72 -16.75
CA GLU A 96 3.00 4.56 -17.95
C GLU A 96 3.24 6.03 -17.56
N ARG A 97 2.45 6.54 -16.59
CA ARG A 97 2.57 7.92 -16.08
C ARG A 97 3.95 8.23 -15.49
N LEU A 98 4.51 7.30 -14.70
CA LEU A 98 5.87 7.45 -14.17
C LEU A 98 6.92 7.55 -15.28
N LYS A 99 6.83 6.68 -16.30
CA LYS A 99 7.76 6.67 -17.44
C LYS A 99 7.64 7.93 -18.30
N GLU A 100 6.42 8.43 -18.53
CA GLU A 100 6.16 9.69 -19.24
C GLU A 100 6.79 10.89 -18.52
N GLU A 101 6.76 10.90 -17.19
CA GLU A 101 7.38 11.94 -16.37
C GLU A 101 8.89 11.72 -16.12
N GLY A 102 9.48 10.74 -16.80
CA GLY A 102 10.92 10.52 -16.81
C GLY A 102 11.49 9.77 -15.60
N ALA A 103 10.65 9.15 -14.78
CA ALA A 103 11.10 8.36 -13.65
C ALA A 103 11.99 7.16 -14.04
N ILE A 104 12.88 6.78 -13.16
CA ILE A 104 13.68 5.56 -13.24
C ILE A 104 13.02 4.49 -12.38
N ILE A 105 12.46 3.44 -12.99
CA ILE A 105 11.92 2.30 -12.22
C ILE A 105 13.11 1.49 -11.70
N ILE A 106 13.47 1.70 -10.42
CA ILE A 106 14.66 1.08 -9.81
C ILE A 106 14.45 -0.41 -9.51
N GLY A 107 13.21 -0.83 -9.29
CA GLY A 107 12.90 -2.23 -9.01
C GLY A 107 11.47 -2.47 -8.56
N LYS A 108 11.15 -3.77 -8.36
CA LYS A 108 9.87 -4.27 -7.86
C LYS A 108 10.01 -4.65 -6.40
N THR A 109 9.22 -3.99 -5.53
CA THR A 109 9.33 -4.17 -4.08
C THR A 109 8.60 -5.41 -3.59
N ASN A 110 9.19 -6.06 -2.61
CA ASN A 110 8.65 -7.22 -1.93
C ASN A 110 7.38 -6.86 -1.13
N MET A 111 6.49 -7.83 -0.95
CA MET A 111 5.15 -7.63 -0.40
C MET A 111 4.60 -8.92 0.21
N ASP A 112 3.51 -8.84 0.95
CA ASP A 112 2.74 -10.05 1.26
C ASP A 112 2.15 -10.67 0.00
N GLU A 113 2.09 -11.99 -0.07
CA GLU A 113 1.63 -12.74 -1.23
C GLU A 113 0.23 -12.28 -1.67
N PHE A 114 0.10 -11.84 -2.93
CA PHE A 114 -1.10 -11.24 -3.53
C PHE A 114 -1.73 -10.10 -2.71
N GLY A 115 -0.94 -9.39 -1.89
CA GLY A 115 -1.45 -8.33 -1.01
C GLY A 115 -2.19 -8.85 0.22
N MET A 116 -2.08 -10.13 0.55
CA MET A 116 -2.81 -10.80 1.62
C MET A 116 -1.94 -10.97 2.87
N GLY A 117 -1.82 -9.91 3.63
CA GLY A 117 -1.06 -9.86 4.89
C GLY A 117 -0.88 -8.45 5.39
N THR A 118 -0.31 -8.33 6.59
CA THR A 118 -0.10 -7.06 7.31
C THR A 118 1.35 -6.92 7.76
N THR A 119 2.23 -7.86 7.38
CA THR A 119 3.60 -7.96 7.93
C THR A 119 4.69 -8.10 6.88
N THR A 120 4.35 -8.51 5.67
CA THR A 120 5.26 -8.95 4.60
C THR A 120 6.10 -10.18 4.99
N GLU A 121 5.51 -11.07 5.83
CA GLU A 121 6.08 -12.38 6.15
C GLU A 121 5.59 -13.48 5.21
N THR A 122 4.48 -13.26 4.48
CA THR A 122 3.86 -14.28 3.61
C THR A 122 4.50 -14.38 2.24
N SER A 123 5.51 -13.56 1.94
CA SER A 123 6.21 -13.55 0.66
C SER A 123 6.93 -14.87 0.38
N TYR A 124 6.75 -15.41 -0.83
CA TYR A 124 7.54 -16.54 -1.33
C TYR A 124 9.05 -16.24 -1.38
N PHE A 125 9.42 -14.97 -1.51
CA PHE A 125 10.82 -14.52 -1.59
C PHE A 125 11.42 -14.16 -0.22
N GLY A 126 10.73 -14.49 0.86
CA GLY A 126 11.16 -14.26 2.23
C GLY A 126 10.68 -12.92 2.80
N VAL A 127 10.84 -12.79 4.12
CA VAL A 127 10.33 -11.67 4.92
C VAL A 127 11.07 -10.36 4.62
N VAL A 128 10.33 -9.24 4.60
CA VAL A 128 10.91 -7.89 4.62
C VAL A 128 11.17 -7.46 6.06
N ARG A 129 12.38 -6.99 6.31
CA ARG A 129 12.83 -6.55 7.64
C ARG A 129 12.62 -5.06 7.84
N ASN A 130 12.31 -4.67 9.06
CA ASN A 130 12.16 -3.27 9.42
C ASN A 130 13.53 -2.56 9.43
N PRO A 131 13.70 -1.40 8.77
CA PRO A 131 14.97 -0.68 8.74
C PRO A 131 15.48 -0.22 10.12
N TYR A 132 14.60 -0.01 11.10
CA TYR A 132 14.95 0.42 12.44
C TYR A 132 15.35 -0.74 13.37
N ASP A 133 14.82 -1.94 13.10
CA ASP A 133 15.17 -3.17 13.83
C ASP A 133 14.96 -4.39 12.91
N LEU A 134 16.05 -4.95 12.40
CA LEU A 134 16.05 -6.08 11.46
C LEU A 134 15.39 -7.37 12.01
N SER A 135 15.13 -7.45 13.30
CA SER A 135 14.39 -8.55 13.91
C SER A 135 12.88 -8.40 13.87
N ARG A 136 12.38 -7.23 13.39
CA ARG A 136 10.96 -6.87 13.36
C ARG A 136 10.40 -6.80 11.95
N VAL A 137 9.07 -6.87 11.88
CA VAL A 137 8.32 -6.76 10.62
C VAL A 137 8.31 -5.31 10.11
N ALA A 138 8.35 -5.15 8.79
CA ALA A 138 8.23 -3.84 8.13
C ALA A 138 6.77 -3.36 7.98
N GLY A 139 5.81 -4.20 8.40
CA GLY A 139 4.41 -4.02 8.06
C GLY A 139 4.10 -4.52 6.66
N GLY A 140 2.84 -4.52 6.29
CA GLY A 140 2.37 -5.05 5.00
C GLY A 140 0.98 -4.52 4.59
N SER A 141 0.61 -4.84 3.39
CA SER A 141 1.32 -5.71 2.42
C SER A 141 2.38 -5.00 1.59
N SER A 142 2.53 -3.66 1.64
CA SER A 142 3.56 -2.90 0.90
C SER A 142 4.84 -2.70 1.74
N GLY A 143 5.27 -3.73 2.50
CA GLY A 143 6.42 -3.64 3.40
C GLY A 143 7.72 -3.27 2.68
N GLY A 144 7.98 -3.86 1.51
CA GLY A 144 9.13 -3.50 0.69
C GLY A 144 9.11 -2.04 0.26
N SER A 145 7.95 -1.50 -0.14
CA SER A 145 7.82 -0.10 -0.57
C SER A 145 8.10 0.90 0.57
N ALA A 146 7.69 0.58 1.79
CA ALA A 146 8.01 1.41 2.96
C ALA A 146 9.48 1.26 3.38
N ALA A 147 9.99 0.02 3.40
CA ALA A 147 11.34 -0.27 3.84
C ALA A 147 12.41 0.35 2.93
N VAL A 148 12.22 0.39 1.60
CA VAL A 148 13.16 1.03 0.68
C VAL A 148 13.26 2.54 0.89
N LEU A 149 12.17 3.20 1.29
CA LEU A 149 12.17 4.63 1.59
C LEU A 149 12.90 4.93 2.90
N ALA A 150 12.60 4.20 3.96
CA ALA A 150 13.25 4.36 5.25
C ALA A 150 14.73 3.92 5.23
N GLY A 151 15.07 2.90 4.43
CA GLY A 151 16.45 2.44 4.19
C GLY A 151 17.22 3.28 3.15
N GLU A 152 16.58 4.32 2.60
CA GLU A 152 17.16 5.18 1.53
C GLU A 152 17.59 4.39 0.28
N GLU A 153 16.85 3.37 -0.08
CA GLU A 153 17.05 2.53 -1.27
C GLU A 153 16.17 2.94 -2.46
N ALA A 154 15.33 3.94 -2.27
CA ALA A 154 14.55 4.64 -3.29
C ALA A 154 14.23 6.06 -2.81
N VAL A 155 13.86 6.95 -3.75
CA VAL A 155 13.41 8.31 -3.44
C VAL A 155 11.90 8.36 -3.28
N LEU A 156 11.17 7.66 -4.14
CA LEU A 156 9.73 7.53 -4.14
C LEU A 156 9.33 6.05 -4.27
N ALA A 157 8.14 5.70 -3.80
CA ALA A 157 7.62 4.36 -3.99
C ALA A 157 6.10 4.35 -4.25
N LEU A 158 5.63 3.34 -4.97
CA LEU A 158 4.23 3.00 -5.09
C LEU A 158 3.89 1.78 -4.23
N GLY A 159 2.77 1.87 -3.51
CA GLY A 159 2.14 0.76 -2.82
C GLY A 159 0.75 0.48 -3.34
N SER A 160 0.07 -0.51 -2.75
CA SER A 160 -1.36 -0.73 -2.89
C SER A 160 -1.99 -0.96 -1.52
N ASP A 161 -3.21 -0.50 -1.32
CA ASP A 161 -3.91 -0.52 -0.04
C ASP A 161 -5.32 -1.06 -0.22
N THR A 162 -5.59 -2.24 0.34
CA THR A 162 -6.89 -2.90 0.33
C THR A 162 -7.56 -2.81 1.71
N GLY A 163 -6.76 -2.84 2.77
CA GLY A 163 -7.23 -2.78 4.15
C GLY A 163 -6.27 -2.06 5.10
N GLY A 164 -5.29 -1.30 4.56
CA GLY A 164 -4.23 -0.64 5.32
C GLY A 164 -2.85 -0.86 4.73
N SER A 165 -2.76 -1.55 3.59
CA SER A 165 -1.48 -2.06 3.07
C SER A 165 -0.49 -1.01 2.54
N ILE A 166 -0.81 0.28 2.55
CA ILE A 166 0.12 1.41 2.43
C ILE A 166 0.36 2.00 3.81
N ARG A 167 -0.71 2.26 4.57
CA ARG A 167 -0.68 3.00 5.85
C ARG A 167 0.01 2.21 6.96
N CYS A 168 -0.24 0.90 7.07
CA CYS A 168 0.43 0.03 8.04
C CYS A 168 1.96 0.04 7.85
N PRO A 169 2.53 -0.35 6.68
CA PRO A 169 3.97 -0.34 6.53
C PRO A 169 4.55 1.08 6.56
N ALA A 170 3.82 2.11 6.15
CA ALA A 170 4.24 3.49 6.31
C ALA A 170 4.40 3.88 7.79
N SER A 171 3.45 3.46 8.66
CA SER A 171 3.54 3.66 10.10
C SER A 171 4.73 2.90 10.70
N PHE A 172 4.89 1.62 10.37
CA PHE A 172 5.95 0.77 10.91
C PHE A 172 7.36 1.12 10.44
N CYS A 173 7.49 1.78 9.29
CA CYS A 173 8.77 2.24 8.74
C CYS A 173 8.98 3.77 8.85
N GLY A 174 8.07 4.51 9.49
CA GLY A 174 8.24 5.95 9.74
C GLY A 174 8.27 6.80 8.47
N VAL A 175 7.46 6.45 7.46
CA VAL A 175 7.35 7.19 6.20
C VAL A 175 5.91 7.66 5.94
N TYR A 176 5.73 8.60 5.04
CA TYR A 176 4.41 9.03 4.59
C TYR A 176 3.84 8.01 3.59
N GLY A 177 2.57 7.61 3.78
CA GLY A 177 1.90 6.71 2.86
C GLY A 177 0.43 7.08 2.71
N LEU A 178 0.01 7.43 1.50
CA LEU A 178 -1.35 7.86 1.19
C LEU A 178 -2.10 6.77 0.43
N LYS A 179 -3.23 6.35 0.99
CA LYS A 179 -4.28 5.67 0.25
C LYS A 179 -5.23 6.72 -0.32
N PRO A 180 -5.25 6.97 -1.64
CA PRO A 180 -6.16 7.94 -2.24
C PRO A 180 -7.63 7.51 -2.13
N THR A 181 -8.54 8.42 -2.45
CA THR A 181 -9.96 8.10 -2.69
C THR A 181 -10.07 6.97 -3.70
N TYR A 182 -10.97 6.01 -3.42
CA TYR A 182 -11.24 4.91 -4.35
C TYR A 182 -11.64 5.47 -5.73
N GLY A 183 -10.91 5.06 -6.77
CA GLY A 183 -11.11 5.51 -8.15
C GLY A 183 -10.35 6.78 -8.55
N LEU A 184 -9.63 7.47 -7.66
CA LEU A 184 -8.80 8.63 -8.05
C LEU A 184 -7.61 8.20 -8.92
N VAL A 185 -6.98 7.09 -8.58
CA VAL A 185 -5.87 6.49 -9.33
C VAL A 185 -6.38 5.25 -10.04
N SER A 186 -6.07 5.11 -11.33
CA SER A 186 -6.47 3.93 -12.10
C SER A 186 -5.85 2.64 -11.53
N ARG A 187 -6.66 1.58 -11.49
CA ARG A 187 -6.24 0.23 -11.12
C ARG A 187 -5.89 -0.65 -12.34
N TYR A 188 -5.91 -0.07 -13.56
CA TYR A 188 -5.46 -0.79 -14.74
C TYR A 188 -4.01 -1.26 -14.58
N GLY A 189 -3.82 -2.58 -14.66
CA GLY A 189 -2.52 -3.22 -14.45
C GLY A 189 -2.17 -3.51 -12.98
N LEU A 190 -3.05 -3.23 -12.02
CA LEU A 190 -2.96 -3.76 -10.67
C LEU A 190 -3.47 -5.21 -10.66
N ILE A 191 -2.65 -6.16 -10.21
CA ILE A 191 -3.10 -7.54 -10.00
C ILE A 191 -3.95 -7.58 -8.73
N PRO A 192 -5.25 -7.91 -8.84
CA PRO A 192 -6.19 -7.65 -7.77
C PRO A 192 -6.16 -8.67 -6.64
N TYR A 193 -6.32 -8.16 -5.41
CA TYR A 193 -6.78 -8.91 -4.26
C TYR A 193 -8.30 -8.78 -4.10
N ALA A 194 -8.81 -7.57 -3.83
CA ALA A 194 -10.23 -7.27 -3.66
C ALA A 194 -10.61 -5.97 -4.39
N ASN A 195 -11.23 -6.12 -5.55
CA ASN A 195 -11.48 -5.02 -6.50
C ASN A 195 -12.27 -3.85 -5.92
N SER A 196 -13.21 -4.11 -5.00
CA SER A 196 -14.09 -3.08 -4.44
C SER A 196 -13.46 -2.27 -3.30
N LEU A 197 -12.22 -2.58 -2.91
CA LEU A 197 -11.56 -2.02 -1.73
C LEU A 197 -10.18 -1.43 -2.02
N GLU A 198 -9.47 -1.97 -3.00
CA GLU A 198 -8.06 -1.66 -3.21
C GLU A 198 -7.80 -0.41 -4.04
N GLN A 199 -6.69 0.27 -3.74
CA GLN A 199 -6.21 1.44 -4.44
C GLN A 199 -4.68 1.44 -4.51
N ILE A 200 -4.10 1.87 -5.64
CA ILE A 200 -2.68 2.21 -5.72
C ILE A 200 -2.49 3.60 -5.10
N GLY A 201 -1.40 3.78 -4.35
CA GLY A 201 -1.09 5.07 -3.77
C GLY A 201 0.40 5.31 -3.59
N PRO A 202 0.77 6.61 -3.42
CA PRO A 202 2.15 7.05 -3.27
C PRO A 202 2.66 6.85 -1.85
N MET A 203 3.98 6.64 -1.74
CA MET A 203 4.74 6.64 -0.50
C MET A 203 6.02 7.47 -0.68
N ALA A 204 6.39 8.26 0.32
CA ALA A 204 7.54 9.18 0.26
C ALA A 204 8.07 9.55 1.65
N ASN A 205 9.22 10.27 1.68
CA ASN A 205 9.82 10.80 2.91
C ASN A 205 9.46 12.28 3.19
N SER A 206 8.61 12.89 2.34
CA SER A 206 8.02 14.21 2.60
C SER A 206 6.62 14.32 2.00
N ILE A 207 5.85 15.28 2.50
CA ILE A 207 4.49 15.53 2.02
C ILE A 207 4.50 16.15 0.62
N GLU A 208 5.49 16.98 0.32
CA GLU A 208 5.68 17.58 -0.99
C GLU A 208 5.95 16.53 -2.07
N ASP A 209 6.83 15.59 -1.76
CA ASP A 209 7.17 14.48 -2.66
C ASP A 209 5.97 13.54 -2.86
N LEU A 210 5.22 13.29 -1.79
CA LEU A 210 3.99 12.48 -1.81
C LEU A 210 2.92 13.14 -2.70
N ALA A 211 2.72 14.45 -2.54
CA ALA A 211 1.78 15.24 -3.34
C ALA A 211 2.17 15.23 -4.83
N LEU A 212 3.44 15.45 -5.15
CA LEU A 212 3.95 15.38 -6.51
C LEU A 212 3.72 14.01 -7.15
N LEU A 213 4.01 12.94 -6.40
CA LEU A 213 3.80 11.58 -6.91
C LEU A 213 2.32 11.29 -7.15
N LEU A 214 1.42 11.76 -6.26
CA LEU A 214 -0.02 11.65 -6.47
C LEU A 214 -0.47 12.42 -7.72
N GLU A 215 0.03 13.64 -7.95
CA GLU A 215 -0.27 14.42 -9.15
C GLU A 215 0.14 13.71 -10.45
N VAL A 216 1.23 12.93 -10.39
CA VAL A 216 1.70 12.16 -11.54
C VAL A 216 0.80 10.98 -11.83
N ILE A 217 0.40 10.21 -10.80
CA ILE A 217 -0.30 8.94 -11.00
C ILE A 217 -1.82 9.06 -11.05
N ALA A 218 -2.40 10.17 -10.55
CA ALA A 218 -3.83 10.43 -10.64
C ALA A 218 -4.23 10.93 -12.03
N GLY A 219 -5.41 10.53 -12.50
CA GLY A 219 -5.92 11.00 -13.79
C GLY A 219 -6.94 10.05 -14.41
N LYS A 220 -7.46 10.47 -15.56
CA LYS A 220 -8.44 9.69 -16.33
C LYS A 220 -7.77 8.49 -16.99
N ASP A 221 -8.40 7.33 -16.85
CA ASP A 221 -8.06 6.11 -17.60
C ASP A 221 -9.34 5.32 -17.90
N GLU A 222 -9.68 5.20 -19.18
CA GLU A 222 -10.90 4.52 -19.62
C GLU A 222 -10.81 2.99 -19.52
N ARG A 223 -9.63 2.44 -19.27
CA ARG A 223 -9.41 0.99 -19.08
C ARG A 223 -9.82 0.50 -17.70
N ASP A 224 -9.99 1.40 -16.73
CA ASP A 224 -10.54 1.10 -15.41
C ASP A 224 -11.93 1.73 -15.27
N SER A 225 -12.98 0.90 -15.32
CA SER A 225 -14.37 1.34 -15.19
C SER A 225 -14.72 1.98 -13.84
N THR A 226 -13.86 1.83 -12.84
CA THR A 226 -14.03 2.44 -11.52
C THR A 226 -13.27 3.76 -11.36
N ASN A 227 -12.47 4.14 -12.37
CA ASN A 227 -11.73 5.40 -12.34
C ASN A 227 -12.67 6.60 -12.43
N ALA A 228 -12.54 7.53 -11.48
CA ALA A 228 -13.39 8.72 -11.37
C ALA A 228 -13.15 9.77 -12.46
N GLY A 229 -12.14 9.58 -13.31
CA GLY A 229 -11.77 10.52 -14.39
C GLY A 229 -11.24 11.86 -13.91
N ARG A 230 -10.80 11.96 -12.64
CA ARG A 230 -10.29 13.19 -12.01
C ARG A 230 -8.78 13.15 -11.92
N GLY A 231 -8.12 14.27 -12.27
CA GLY A 231 -6.74 14.53 -11.91
C GLY A 231 -6.67 15.06 -10.47
N PHE A 232 -5.45 15.08 -9.93
CA PHE A 232 -5.15 15.72 -8.66
C PHE A 232 -4.14 16.84 -8.86
N LYS A 233 -4.35 17.97 -8.17
CA LYS A 233 -3.39 19.06 -8.03
C LYS A 233 -3.45 19.55 -6.59
N PHE A 234 -2.31 19.58 -5.93
CA PHE A 234 -2.23 20.02 -4.54
C PHE A 234 -2.60 21.51 -4.43
N SER A 235 -3.49 21.81 -3.49
CA SER A 235 -3.85 23.17 -3.09
C SER A 235 -3.90 23.23 -1.57
N GLU A 236 -3.23 24.21 -0.99
CA GLU A 236 -3.12 24.34 0.46
C GLU A 236 -4.42 24.84 1.08
N SER A 237 -4.85 24.18 2.16
CA SER A 237 -5.99 24.57 3.01
C SER A 237 -5.47 24.99 4.39
N LYS A 238 -6.11 26.00 5.00
CA LYS A 238 -5.62 26.58 6.26
C LYS A 238 -6.49 26.32 7.47
N GLU A 239 -7.76 26.07 7.28
CA GLU A 239 -8.73 25.88 8.36
C GLU A 239 -9.34 24.48 8.27
N PHE A 240 -9.47 23.83 9.42
CA PHE A 240 -10.00 22.47 9.53
C PHE A 240 -10.84 22.33 10.80
N ARG A 241 -12.01 21.76 10.66
CA ARG A 241 -12.78 21.20 11.78
C ARG A 241 -12.31 19.76 11.95
N ILE A 242 -11.71 19.46 13.08
CA ILE A 242 -11.00 18.20 13.33
C ILE A 242 -11.81 17.36 14.31
N ALA A 243 -11.93 16.07 14.06
CA ALA A 243 -12.43 15.14 15.05
C ALA A 243 -11.50 13.95 15.26
N VAL A 244 -11.36 13.53 16.51
CA VAL A 244 -10.73 12.28 16.93
C VAL A 244 -11.76 11.18 16.94
N VAL A 245 -11.51 10.08 16.25
CA VAL A 245 -12.39 8.89 16.24
C VAL A 245 -12.05 8.01 17.43
N LYS A 246 -12.77 8.16 18.56
CA LYS A 246 -12.49 7.50 19.85
C LYS A 246 -12.45 5.98 19.81
N ASN A 247 -13.23 5.38 18.96
CA ASN A 247 -13.31 3.92 18.84
C ASN A 247 -12.32 3.33 17.79
N MET A 248 -11.36 4.14 17.34
CA MET A 248 -10.11 3.70 16.69
C MET A 248 -8.97 3.88 17.69
N THR A 249 -8.49 2.80 18.31
CA THR A 249 -7.57 2.84 19.45
C THR A 249 -6.26 2.08 19.19
N ALA A 250 -5.30 2.31 20.07
CA ALA A 250 -4.01 1.64 20.09
C ALA A 250 -3.57 1.34 21.53
N GLU A 251 -2.39 0.73 21.69
CA GLU A 251 -1.73 0.61 23.00
C GLU A 251 -1.55 1.99 23.65
N ASP A 252 -1.64 2.06 24.99
CA ASP A 252 -1.61 3.32 25.76
C ASP A 252 -0.47 4.25 25.37
N GLN A 253 0.76 3.72 25.24
CA GLN A 253 1.93 4.52 24.83
C GLN A 253 1.80 5.16 23.44
N ILE A 254 1.05 4.52 22.52
CA ILE A 254 0.76 5.07 21.20
C ILE A 254 -0.34 6.13 21.33
N MET A 255 -1.35 5.86 22.16
CA MET A 255 -2.42 6.84 22.41
C MET A 255 -1.86 8.11 23.08
N ASP A 256 -0.94 7.98 24.05
CA ASP A 256 -0.26 9.13 24.67
C ASP A 256 0.46 9.96 23.59
N ARG A 257 1.27 9.32 22.75
CA ARG A 257 1.98 10.01 21.68
C ARG A 257 1.04 10.63 20.64
N PHE A 258 -0.08 9.95 20.34
CA PHE A 258 -1.12 10.44 19.45
C PHE A 258 -1.74 11.74 19.98
N TYR A 259 -2.15 11.77 21.24
CA TYR A 259 -2.72 12.98 21.84
C TYR A 259 -1.67 14.09 22.03
N ASP A 260 -0.44 13.75 22.38
CA ASP A 260 0.66 14.73 22.42
C ASP A 260 0.85 15.44 21.08
N THR A 261 0.72 14.71 19.96
CA THR A 261 0.83 15.28 18.62
C THR A 261 -0.34 16.23 18.28
N LEU A 262 -1.48 16.07 18.94
CA LEU A 262 -2.64 16.94 18.76
C LEU A 262 -2.67 18.14 19.73
N ASN A 263 -1.69 18.27 20.61
CA ASN A 263 -1.55 19.46 21.46
C ASN A 263 -1.44 20.72 20.58
N GLY A 264 -2.24 21.73 20.89
CA GLY A 264 -2.30 22.96 20.09
C GLY A 264 -3.33 22.97 18.97
N PHE A 265 -3.98 21.83 18.68
CA PHE A 265 -5.12 21.77 17.78
C PHE A 265 -6.45 21.74 18.54
N GLU A 266 -7.45 22.48 18.05
CA GLU A 266 -8.83 22.34 18.51
C GLU A 266 -9.46 21.14 17.79
N TYR A 267 -10.04 20.20 18.55
CA TYR A 267 -10.72 19.03 18.01
C TYR A 267 -11.90 18.60 18.89
N GLU A 268 -12.82 17.86 18.32
CA GLU A 268 -13.88 17.15 19.03
C GLU A 268 -13.61 15.66 19.04
N GLU A 269 -14.16 14.95 20.03
CA GLU A 269 -14.11 13.49 20.07
C GLU A 269 -15.45 12.92 19.63
N ILE A 270 -15.42 12.01 18.66
CA ILE A 270 -16.60 11.36 18.11
C ILE A 270 -16.50 9.84 18.15
N GLU A 271 -17.64 9.18 18.11
CA GLU A 271 -17.73 7.74 17.90
C GLU A 271 -18.45 7.42 16.57
N LEU A 272 -17.95 6.42 15.85
CA LEU A 272 -18.55 5.84 14.66
C LEU A 272 -19.14 4.47 15.05
N PRO A 273 -20.44 4.36 15.38
CA PRO A 273 -21.02 3.17 16.04
C PRO A 273 -20.90 1.87 15.24
N SER A 274 -20.84 1.98 13.90
CA SER A 274 -20.77 0.82 13.02
C SER A 274 -19.37 0.23 12.87
N LEU A 275 -18.30 0.88 13.38
CA LEU A 275 -16.92 0.38 13.28
C LEU A 275 -16.73 -0.99 13.94
N LYS A 276 -17.53 -1.33 14.94
CA LYS A 276 -17.52 -2.67 15.56
C LYS A 276 -17.77 -3.82 14.57
N TYR A 277 -18.34 -3.53 13.39
CA TYR A 277 -18.58 -4.51 12.33
C TYR A 277 -17.50 -4.48 11.24
N ALA A 278 -16.63 -3.47 11.22
CA ALA A 278 -15.76 -3.17 10.10
C ALA A 278 -14.78 -4.31 9.80
N LEU A 279 -14.10 -4.84 10.82
CA LEU A 279 -13.12 -5.90 10.65
C LEU A 279 -13.75 -7.17 10.03
N ALA A 280 -14.88 -7.61 10.59
CA ALA A 280 -15.59 -8.79 10.08
C ALA A 280 -16.15 -8.56 8.67
N ALA A 281 -16.76 -7.40 8.40
CA ALA A 281 -17.28 -7.05 7.09
C ALA A 281 -16.17 -7.00 6.04
N TYR A 282 -15.04 -6.38 6.37
CA TYR A 282 -13.88 -6.30 5.49
C TYR A 282 -13.39 -7.69 5.09
N TYR A 283 -13.09 -8.56 6.05
CA TYR A 283 -12.53 -9.87 5.74
C TYR A 283 -13.49 -10.75 4.96
N VAL A 284 -14.78 -10.70 5.25
CA VAL A 284 -15.79 -11.45 4.46
C VAL A 284 -15.83 -10.94 3.01
N ILE A 285 -15.86 -9.63 2.79
CA ILE A 285 -15.88 -9.05 1.43
C ILE A 285 -14.57 -9.36 0.72
N ALA A 286 -13.43 -9.05 1.34
CA ALA A 286 -12.12 -9.20 0.72
C ALA A 286 -11.78 -10.65 0.37
N MET A 287 -12.05 -11.61 1.27
CA MET A 287 -11.83 -13.04 1.00
C MET A 287 -12.77 -13.57 -0.09
N SER A 288 -14.03 -13.09 -0.13
CA SER A 288 -14.99 -13.45 -1.17
C SER A 288 -14.51 -13.00 -2.56
N GLU A 289 -14.07 -11.74 -2.65
CA GLU A 289 -13.52 -11.21 -3.91
C GLU A 289 -12.20 -11.89 -4.30
N ALA A 290 -11.32 -12.17 -3.32
CA ALA A 290 -10.09 -12.92 -3.53
C ALA A 290 -10.34 -14.30 -4.13
N SER A 291 -11.31 -15.05 -3.58
CA SER A 291 -11.63 -16.39 -4.10
C SER A 291 -12.04 -16.36 -5.56
N SER A 292 -12.77 -15.33 -6.00
CA SER A 292 -13.16 -15.11 -7.38
C SER A 292 -11.98 -14.63 -8.24
N ASN A 293 -11.20 -13.66 -7.76
CA ASN A 293 -10.07 -13.10 -8.51
C ASN A 293 -8.96 -14.13 -8.75
N LEU A 294 -8.64 -14.95 -7.73
CA LEU A 294 -7.57 -15.94 -7.85
C LEU A 294 -8.00 -17.25 -8.53
N ALA A 295 -9.27 -17.41 -8.90
CA ALA A 295 -9.76 -18.54 -9.68
C ALA A 295 -9.09 -18.66 -11.07
N ARG A 296 -8.58 -17.54 -11.60
CA ARG A 296 -7.88 -17.49 -12.90
C ARG A 296 -6.53 -18.17 -12.94
N TYR A 297 -5.92 -18.45 -11.80
CA TYR A 297 -4.60 -19.07 -11.70
C TYR A 297 -4.73 -20.59 -11.71
N ASP A 298 -4.75 -21.15 -12.91
CA ASP A 298 -4.97 -22.57 -13.20
C ASP A 298 -3.70 -23.32 -13.64
N GLY A 299 -2.59 -22.58 -13.87
CA GLY A 299 -1.31 -23.13 -14.32
C GLY A 299 -1.27 -23.52 -15.81
N VAL A 300 -2.33 -23.23 -16.58
CA VAL A 300 -2.41 -23.59 -18.00
C VAL A 300 -1.94 -22.45 -18.89
N ARG A 301 -2.45 -21.24 -18.65
CA ARG A 301 -2.21 -20.09 -19.53
C ARG A 301 -0.93 -19.31 -19.17
N TYR A 302 -0.58 -19.27 -17.90
CA TYR A 302 0.59 -18.56 -17.37
C TYR A 302 0.83 -18.96 -15.92
N GLY A 303 2.01 -18.62 -15.39
CA GLY A 303 2.37 -18.83 -14.01
C GLY A 303 2.95 -20.22 -13.74
N TYR A 304 2.88 -20.62 -12.48
CA TYR A 304 3.37 -21.91 -12.00
C TYR A 304 2.53 -23.05 -12.57
N SER A 305 3.20 -24.10 -13.07
CA SER A 305 2.59 -25.33 -13.57
C SER A 305 3.30 -26.55 -13.02
N VAL A 306 2.62 -27.71 -12.99
CA VAL A 306 3.21 -28.99 -12.62
C VAL A 306 3.52 -29.80 -13.87
N PRO A 307 4.64 -30.58 -13.89
CA PRO A 307 5.09 -31.24 -15.12
C PRO A 307 4.27 -32.46 -15.54
N GLU A 308 3.58 -33.10 -14.61
CA GLU A 308 2.83 -34.34 -14.88
C GLU A 308 1.32 -34.13 -14.76
N LEU A 309 0.61 -34.62 -15.75
CA LEU A 309 -0.84 -34.58 -15.85
C LEU A 309 -1.42 -36.00 -15.69
N THR A 310 -2.01 -36.30 -14.53
CA THR A 310 -2.74 -37.54 -14.28
C THR A 310 -4.22 -37.40 -14.63
N SER A 311 -4.82 -36.29 -14.16
CA SER A 311 -6.15 -35.83 -14.52
C SER A 311 -6.22 -34.30 -14.37
N TRP A 312 -7.20 -33.67 -15.03
CA TRP A 312 -7.39 -32.22 -14.90
C TRP A 312 -7.70 -31.80 -13.46
N GLY A 313 -8.49 -32.57 -12.71
CA GLY A 313 -8.81 -32.29 -11.30
C GLY A 313 -7.57 -32.36 -10.41
N ASP A 314 -6.71 -33.35 -10.60
CA ASP A 314 -5.44 -33.50 -9.90
C ASP A 314 -4.49 -32.35 -10.28
N TYR A 315 -4.37 -32.04 -11.58
CA TYR A 315 -3.52 -30.97 -12.07
C TYR A 315 -3.86 -29.63 -11.42
N PHE A 316 -5.12 -29.20 -11.49
CA PHE A 316 -5.53 -27.92 -10.89
C PHE A 316 -5.35 -27.90 -9.37
N SER A 317 -5.65 -29.01 -8.70
CA SER A 317 -5.48 -29.13 -7.25
C SER A 317 -4.01 -28.98 -6.87
N ARG A 318 -3.10 -29.64 -7.56
CA ARG A 318 -1.65 -29.58 -7.32
C ARG A 318 -1.08 -28.20 -7.63
N VAL A 319 -1.42 -27.61 -8.79
CA VAL A 319 -0.97 -26.25 -9.16
C VAL A 319 -1.32 -25.25 -8.07
N ARG A 320 -2.56 -25.27 -7.58
CA ARG A 320 -3.03 -24.34 -6.56
C ARG A 320 -2.47 -24.65 -5.17
N ALA A 321 -2.34 -25.93 -4.82
CA ALA A 321 -1.76 -26.36 -3.53
C ALA A 321 -0.28 -26.00 -3.42
N GLU A 322 0.50 -26.14 -4.49
CA GLU A 322 1.92 -25.90 -4.52
C GLU A 322 2.30 -24.45 -4.87
N GLY A 323 1.44 -23.77 -5.65
CA GLY A 323 1.69 -22.42 -6.17
C GLY A 323 1.29 -21.29 -5.21
N PHE A 324 0.28 -21.53 -4.34
CA PHE A 324 -0.16 -20.55 -3.34
C PHE A 324 0.36 -20.86 -1.95
N GLY A 325 0.72 -19.82 -1.20
CA GLY A 325 1.04 -19.88 0.22
C GLY A 325 -0.18 -20.16 1.09
N GLU A 326 0.05 -20.44 2.37
CA GLU A 326 -1.00 -20.87 3.31
C GLU A 326 -2.07 -19.82 3.55
N GLU A 327 -1.68 -18.54 3.71
CA GLU A 327 -2.63 -17.46 3.96
C GLU A 327 -3.55 -17.22 2.75
N VAL A 328 -3.00 -17.27 1.54
CA VAL A 328 -3.78 -17.15 0.30
C VAL A 328 -4.77 -18.30 0.18
N LYS A 329 -4.33 -19.54 0.42
CA LYS A 329 -5.22 -20.72 0.43
C LYS A 329 -6.34 -20.58 1.45
N ARG A 330 -6.02 -20.13 2.69
CA ARG A 330 -7.00 -19.88 3.74
C ARG A 330 -8.08 -18.89 3.29
N ARG A 331 -7.68 -17.74 2.72
CA ARG A 331 -8.61 -16.72 2.24
C ARG A 331 -9.45 -17.18 1.07
N ILE A 332 -8.88 -17.94 0.14
CA ILE A 332 -9.64 -18.55 -0.96
C ILE A 332 -10.72 -19.51 -0.42
N MET A 333 -10.38 -20.36 0.54
CA MET A 333 -11.33 -21.32 1.12
C MET A 333 -12.46 -20.61 1.87
N LEU A 334 -12.12 -19.64 2.73
CA LEU A 334 -13.11 -18.86 3.48
C LEU A 334 -14.01 -18.02 2.56
N GLY A 335 -13.45 -17.42 1.51
CA GLY A 335 -14.22 -16.66 0.51
C GLY A 335 -15.16 -17.55 -0.29
N SER A 336 -14.69 -18.72 -0.74
CA SER A 336 -15.51 -19.70 -1.44
C SER A 336 -16.67 -20.21 -0.54
N TYR A 337 -16.40 -20.43 0.74
CA TYR A 337 -17.43 -20.80 1.72
C TYR A 337 -18.47 -19.67 1.88
N ALA A 338 -18.02 -18.42 2.06
CA ALA A 338 -18.93 -17.28 2.21
C ALA A 338 -19.82 -17.03 0.98
N LEU A 339 -19.35 -17.38 -0.22
CA LEU A 339 -20.08 -17.25 -1.49
C LEU A 339 -20.94 -18.50 -1.83
N SER A 340 -20.80 -19.61 -1.11
CA SER A 340 -21.48 -20.85 -1.44
C SER A 340 -22.99 -20.77 -1.22
N ALA A 341 -23.75 -21.67 -1.88
CA ALA A 341 -25.19 -21.76 -1.77
C ALA A 341 -25.62 -21.93 -0.31
N GLY A 342 -26.62 -21.15 0.13
CA GLY A 342 -27.10 -21.12 1.52
C GLY A 342 -26.30 -20.22 2.48
N TYR A 343 -25.08 -19.81 2.13
CA TYR A 343 -24.23 -18.95 2.96
C TYR A 343 -24.05 -17.53 2.41
N TYR A 344 -24.23 -17.33 1.10
CA TYR A 344 -24.10 -16.02 0.42
C TYR A 344 -24.88 -14.92 1.10
N GLY A 345 -26.18 -15.13 1.35
CA GLY A 345 -27.04 -14.16 2.03
C GLY A 345 -26.66 -13.94 3.50
N LYS A 346 -26.18 -15.01 4.16
CA LYS A 346 -25.84 -15.03 5.58
C LYS A 346 -24.53 -14.29 5.89
N TYR A 347 -23.55 -14.37 5.00
CA TYR A 347 -22.23 -13.76 5.19
C TYR A 347 -22.00 -12.59 4.25
N TYR A 348 -21.90 -12.82 2.93
CA TYR A 348 -21.49 -11.80 1.99
C TYR A 348 -22.47 -10.62 1.89
N LEU A 349 -23.77 -10.88 1.67
CA LEU A 349 -24.75 -9.79 1.63
C LEU A 349 -24.88 -9.06 2.98
N LYS A 350 -24.73 -9.77 4.11
CA LYS A 350 -24.72 -9.15 5.43
C LYS A 350 -23.52 -8.23 5.61
N ALA A 351 -22.34 -8.63 5.13
CA ALA A 351 -21.14 -7.81 5.15
C ALA A 351 -21.29 -6.55 4.28
N LEU A 352 -21.91 -6.65 3.10
CA LEU A 352 -22.21 -5.48 2.27
C LEU A 352 -23.19 -4.50 2.96
N LYS A 353 -24.20 -5.00 3.68
CA LYS A 353 -25.10 -4.16 4.48
C LYS A 353 -24.35 -3.45 5.62
N ALA A 354 -23.45 -4.16 6.31
CA ALA A 354 -22.58 -3.55 7.33
C ALA A 354 -21.67 -2.47 6.73
N ARG A 355 -21.11 -2.71 5.52
CA ARG A 355 -20.36 -1.70 4.77
C ARG A 355 -21.17 -0.43 4.55
N THR A 356 -22.45 -0.54 4.18
CA THR A 356 -23.32 0.63 3.98
C THR A 356 -23.46 1.45 5.27
N LEU A 357 -23.64 0.79 6.43
CA LEU A 357 -23.74 1.50 7.72
C LEU A 357 -22.44 2.25 8.06
N ILE A 358 -21.28 1.64 7.77
CA ILE A 358 -19.97 2.28 7.98
C ILE A 358 -19.81 3.51 7.08
N ILE A 359 -20.20 3.41 5.81
CA ILE A 359 -20.21 4.56 4.88
C ILE A 359 -21.08 5.69 5.40
N GLU A 360 -22.26 5.37 5.93
CA GLU A 360 -23.20 6.36 6.49
C GLU A 360 -22.65 7.04 7.76
N ASP A 361 -21.93 6.31 8.63
CA ASP A 361 -21.29 6.90 9.80
C ASP A 361 -20.22 7.92 9.37
N PHE A 362 -19.32 7.58 8.44
CA PHE A 362 -18.35 8.52 7.90
C PHE A 362 -19.01 9.71 7.20
N ARG A 363 -20.06 9.48 6.40
CA ARG A 363 -20.78 10.56 5.71
C ARG A 363 -21.37 11.57 6.70
N ARG A 364 -21.93 11.10 7.83
CA ARG A 364 -22.43 11.98 8.89
C ARG A 364 -21.28 12.77 9.53
N ALA A 365 -20.19 12.12 9.89
CA ALA A 365 -19.05 12.78 10.47
C ALA A 365 -18.47 13.87 9.55
N PHE A 366 -18.35 13.60 8.24
CA PHE A 366 -17.91 14.60 7.27
C PHE A 366 -18.95 15.69 6.92
N GLY A 367 -20.14 15.65 7.48
CA GLY A 367 -21.08 16.79 7.50
C GLY A 367 -20.64 17.88 8.45
N ASP A 368 -20.01 17.49 9.56
CA ASP A 368 -19.61 18.40 10.64
C ASP A 368 -18.11 18.69 10.64
N PHE A 369 -17.26 17.76 10.17
CA PHE A 369 -15.80 17.83 10.23
C PHE A 369 -15.16 17.76 8.85
N ASP A 370 -13.97 18.34 8.72
CA ASP A 370 -13.15 18.32 7.49
C ASP A 370 -12.09 17.23 7.54
N ILE A 371 -11.58 16.91 8.74
CA ILE A 371 -10.54 15.92 9.01
C ILE A 371 -10.95 15.03 10.17
N LEU A 372 -10.80 13.72 9.98
CA LEU A 372 -10.88 12.77 11.08
C LEU A 372 -9.48 12.20 11.34
N VAL A 373 -9.13 11.99 12.61
CA VAL A 373 -7.83 11.46 13.01
C VAL A 373 -7.96 10.25 13.94
N SER A 374 -7.00 9.35 13.84
CA SER A 374 -6.86 8.18 14.71
C SER A 374 -5.40 7.72 14.74
N PRO A 375 -4.96 6.85 15.68
CA PRO A 375 -3.73 6.13 15.51
C PRO A 375 -3.80 5.26 14.25
N THR A 376 -2.70 5.16 13.47
CA THR A 376 -2.68 4.33 12.26
C THR A 376 -2.73 2.85 12.63
N MET A 377 -1.82 2.41 13.50
CA MET A 377 -1.72 1.01 13.91
C MET A 377 -1.99 0.85 15.40
N PRO A 378 -2.60 -0.27 15.83
CA PRO A 378 -2.92 -0.50 17.23
C PRO A 378 -1.70 -0.84 18.08
N THR A 379 -0.58 -1.27 17.48
CA THR A 379 0.66 -1.69 18.16
C THR A 379 1.89 -1.13 17.48
N LEU A 380 3.04 -1.23 18.15
CA LEU A 380 4.36 -1.04 17.52
C LEU A 380 4.71 -2.21 16.61
N PRO A 381 5.71 -2.06 15.71
CA PRO A 381 6.25 -3.20 14.94
C PRO A 381 6.71 -4.32 15.88
N PHE A 382 6.15 -5.51 15.72
CA PHE A 382 6.47 -6.70 16.52
C PHE A 382 7.56 -7.55 15.85
N LYS A 383 8.09 -8.56 16.56
CA LYS A 383 9.16 -9.41 16.05
C LYS A 383 8.64 -10.34 14.93
N ILE A 384 9.52 -10.64 13.99
CA ILE A 384 9.27 -11.61 12.92
C ILE A 384 8.91 -12.98 13.56
N GLY A 385 7.78 -13.57 13.14
CA GLY A 385 7.26 -14.84 13.67
C GLY A 385 6.57 -14.76 15.02
N GLU A 386 6.37 -13.57 15.59
CA GLU A 386 5.72 -13.39 16.90
C GLU A 386 4.21 -13.62 16.83
N LEU A 387 3.53 -13.05 15.84
CA LEU A 387 2.09 -13.23 15.67
C LEU A 387 1.80 -14.38 14.71
N ARG A 388 1.42 -15.54 15.23
CA ARG A 388 1.11 -16.73 14.42
C ARG A 388 -0.39 -17.01 14.30
N ASP A 389 -1.19 -16.52 15.25
CA ASP A 389 -2.64 -16.67 15.19
C ASP A 389 -3.26 -15.73 14.15
N PRO A 390 -3.98 -16.27 13.13
CA PRO A 390 -4.57 -15.46 12.08
C PRO A 390 -5.56 -14.39 12.58
N LEU A 391 -6.34 -14.69 13.63
CA LEU A 391 -7.32 -13.74 14.17
C LEU A 391 -6.63 -12.56 14.86
N THR A 392 -5.53 -12.81 15.57
CA THR A 392 -4.72 -11.77 16.18
C THR A 392 -4.05 -10.90 15.10
N MET A 393 -3.56 -11.53 14.03
CA MET A 393 -3.00 -10.81 12.88
C MET A 393 -4.06 -9.91 12.21
N TYR A 394 -5.28 -10.41 12.02
CA TYR A 394 -6.36 -9.62 11.39
C TYR A 394 -6.78 -8.41 12.24
N LYS A 395 -6.65 -8.48 13.57
CA LYS A 395 -6.93 -7.34 14.46
C LYS A 395 -5.98 -6.15 14.25
N MET A 396 -4.81 -6.36 13.63
CA MET A 396 -3.89 -5.28 13.29
C MET A 396 -4.51 -4.26 12.33
N ASP A 397 -5.49 -4.67 11.53
CA ASP A 397 -6.13 -3.82 10.53
C ASP A 397 -7.34 -3.04 11.08
N VAL A 398 -7.64 -3.09 12.39
CA VAL A 398 -8.87 -2.56 12.98
C VAL A 398 -9.09 -1.08 12.69
N ASN A 399 -8.04 -0.27 12.69
CA ASN A 399 -8.11 1.18 12.43
C ASN A 399 -8.07 1.53 10.95
N THR A 400 -7.60 0.64 10.09
CA THR A 400 -7.37 0.94 8.68
C THR A 400 -8.48 0.46 7.75
N VAL A 401 -9.05 -0.72 8.02
CA VAL A 401 -10.10 -1.31 7.15
C VAL A 401 -11.40 -0.49 7.05
N PRO A 402 -11.84 0.26 8.08
CA PRO A 402 -13.04 1.09 7.95
C PRO A 402 -12.95 2.08 6.80
N VAL A 403 -11.77 2.67 6.62
CA VAL A 403 -11.49 3.66 5.58
C VAL A 403 -11.57 3.04 4.18
N ASN A 404 -11.09 1.79 4.00
CA ASN A 404 -11.23 1.06 2.74
C ASN A 404 -12.68 0.69 2.45
N LEU A 405 -13.42 0.21 3.45
CA LEU A 405 -14.86 -0.07 3.33
C LEU A 405 -15.64 1.16 2.88
N ALA A 406 -15.29 2.32 3.41
CA ALA A 406 -15.91 3.58 3.01
C ALA A 406 -15.35 4.16 1.70
N GLY A 407 -14.22 3.67 1.17
CA GLY A 407 -13.62 4.20 -0.07
C GLY A 407 -12.94 5.58 0.09
N LEU A 408 -12.74 6.04 1.33
CA LEU A 408 -12.21 7.36 1.68
C LEU A 408 -10.69 7.45 1.51
N PRO A 409 -10.11 8.62 1.27
CA PRO A 409 -8.67 8.83 1.31
C PRO A 409 -8.18 8.87 2.75
N ALA A 410 -6.97 8.33 2.99
CA ALA A 410 -6.28 8.45 4.27
C ALA A 410 -4.76 8.38 4.13
N LEU A 411 -4.08 9.14 4.97
CA LEU A 411 -2.63 9.29 5.01
C LEU A 411 -2.09 8.83 6.36
N ASN A 412 -1.04 8.01 6.34
CA ASN A 412 -0.18 7.85 7.52
C ASN A 412 0.84 8.98 7.59
N VAL A 413 0.87 9.69 8.72
CA VAL A 413 1.86 10.71 9.05
C VAL A 413 2.73 10.19 10.19
N PRO A 414 4.06 10.08 10.02
CA PRO A 414 4.96 9.74 11.12
C PRO A 414 4.91 10.80 12.21
N ILE A 415 4.78 10.40 13.48
CA ILE A 415 4.70 11.28 14.65
C ILE A 415 5.83 11.05 15.66
N GLY A 416 6.92 10.43 15.23
CA GLY A 416 8.11 10.18 16.04
C GLY A 416 8.29 8.72 16.39
N PHE A 417 8.95 8.46 17.53
CA PHE A 417 9.42 7.14 17.91
C PHE A 417 9.02 6.80 19.34
N ILE A 418 8.70 5.53 19.58
CA ILE A 418 8.54 4.93 20.90
C ILE A 418 9.50 3.76 21.00
N ARG A 419 10.41 3.77 21.97
CA ARG A 419 11.45 2.74 22.15
C ARG A 419 12.30 2.49 20.89
N GLY A 420 12.56 3.54 20.10
CA GLY A 420 13.31 3.46 18.84
C GLY A 420 12.52 2.92 17.64
N LEU A 421 11.22 2.70 17.77
CA LEU A 421 10.33 2.22 16.72
C LEU A 421 9.37 3.34 16.27
N PRO A 422 9.15 3.52 14.97
CA PRO A 422 8.28 4.57 14.47
C PRO A 422 6.81 4.35 14.85
N VAL A 423 6.09 5.44 15.01
CA VAL A 423 4.63 5.47 15.16
C VAL A 423 4.01 6.49 14.22
N GLY A 424 2.75 6.27 13.84
CA GLY A 424 2.04 7.14 12.92
C GLY A 424 0.61 7.45 13.35
N ILE A 425 0.17 8.64 12.97
CA ILE A 425 -1.23 9.08 13.02
C ILE A 425 -1.86 8.89 11.65
N GLN A 426 -3.09 8.41 11.61
CA GLN A 426 -3.90 8.33 10.41
C GLN A 426 -4.76 9.57 10.28
N VAL A 427 -4.60 10.31 9.20
CA VAL A 427 -5.41 11.47 8.81
C VAL A 427 -6.35 11.05 7.71
N ILE A 428 -7.66 11.14 7.94
CA ILE A 428 -8.73 10.68 7.04
C ILE A 428 -9.46 11.92 6.52
N GLY A 429 -9.72 12.00 5.23
CA GLY A 429 -10.49 13.06 4.58
C GLY A 429 -11.74 12.54 3.89
N ASN A 430 -12.59 13.47 3.47
CA ASN A 430 -13.73 13.14 2.63
C ASN A 430 -13.29 12.80 1.20
N TYR A 431 -14.17 12.25 0.39
CA TYR A 431 -13.89 11.88 -1.00
C TYR A 431 -13.29 13.03 -1.81
N PHE A 432 -12.16 12.78 -2.45
CA PHE A 432 -11.43 13.71 -3.31
C PHE A 432 -10.91 14.97 -2.59
N GLU A 433 -10.74 14.88 -1.27
CA GLU A 433 -10.18 15.96 -0.43
C GLU A 433 -8.74 15.65 0.02
N GLU A 434 -7.96 14.98 -0.79
CA GLU A 434 -6.55 14.67 -0.52
C GLU A 434 -5.73 15.94 -0.21
N SER A 435 -6.06 17.08 -0.81
CA SER A 435 -5.39 18.35 -0.50
C SER A 435 -5.58 18.79 0.96
N LYS A 436 -6.76 18.58 1.55
CA LYS A 436 -6.99 18.86 2.99
C LYS A 436 -6.15 17.96 3.88
N ILE A 437 -6.10 16.65 3.56
CA ILE A 437 -5.29 15.67 4.28
C ILE A 437 -3.82 16.08 4.26
N LEU A 438 -3.27 16.38 3.09
CA LEU A 438 -1.87 16.76 2.92
C LEU A 438 -1.56 18.09 3.62
N SER A 439 -2.48 19.06 3.57
CA SER A 439 -2.32 20.35 4.23
C SER A 439 -2.32 20.21 5.76
N PHE A 440 -3.21 19.39 6.32
CA PHE A 440 -3.23 19.12 7.75
C PHE A 440 -1.99 18.34 8.20
N ALA A 441 -1.55 17.36 7.40
CA ALA A 441 -0.32 16.62 7.65
C ALA A 441 0.93 17.52 7.68
N LYS A 442 1.00 18.55 6.84
CA LYS A 442 2.09 19.55 6.88
C LYS A 442 2.13 20.32 8.21
N ARG A 443 0.97 20.62 8.80
CA ARG A 443 0.90 21.29 10.10
C ARG A 443 1.37 20.38 11.22
N ILE A 444 0.95 19.11 11.23
CA ILE A 444 1.44 18.11 12.19
C ILE A 444 2.96 17.94 12.09
N ALA A 445 3.51 17.90 10.88
CA ALA A 445 4.95 17.68 10.66
C ALA A 445 5.83 18.90 10.97
N ALA A 446 5.25 20.11 11.14
CA ALA A 446 5.94 21.34 11.46
C ALA A 446 6.07 21.60 12.97
N GLU A 447 5.31 20.89 13.80
CA GLU A 447 5.37 20.90 15.26
C GLU A 447 6.29 19.77 15.78
#